data_c5a382fefa158cd6a7abfa63062e4462
#
_entry.id   c5a382fefa158cd6a7abfa63062e4462
#
_cell.length_a   1.000
_cell.length_b   1.000
_cell.length_c   1.000
_cell.angle_alpha   90.00
_cell.angle_beta   90.00
_cell.angle_gamma   90.00
#
_symmetry.space_group_name_H-M   'P 1'
#
loop_
_entity.id
_entity.type
_entity.pdbx_description
1 polymer ?
#
loop_
_entity_poly.entity_id
_entity_poly.type
_entity_poly.pdbx_seq_one_letter_code
_entity_poly.pdbx_strand_id
1 'polypeptide(L)'
;MIGCADLSKMKEIGAVTHYFSRISVAVIELTDEISVGDKIQIMGSTTNFEQPVKSMQIEHEEVTKARSGQSIGLKVTERVREGDRVYKIVS
;
A
#
# COMPACT_ATOMS: atom_id res chain seq x y z
N MET A 1 -14.02 22.64 -7.75
CA MET A 1 -14.08 21.90 -6.81
C MET A 1 -13.81 20.51 -7.12
N ILE A 2 -13.79 20.16 -8.30
CA ILE A 2 -13.64 18.85 -8.65
C ILE A 2 -12.31 18.26 -8.32
N GLY A 3 -11.23 18.98 -8.55
CA GLY A 3 -9.90 18.45 -8.28
C GLY A 3 -9.65 18.14 -6.84
N CYS A 4 -10.32 18.82 -5.95
CA CYS A 4 -10.12 18.58 -4.54
C CYS A 4 -10.76 17.31 -4.08
N ALA A 5 -11.75 16.85 -4.79
CA ALA A 5 -12.42 15.63 -4.40
C ALA A 5 -11.53 14.42 -4.45
N ASP A 6 -10.58 14.40 -5.36
CA ASP A 6 -9.69 13.25 -5.48
C ASP A 6 -8.81 13.08 -4.26
N LEU A 7 -8.31 14.17 -3.71
CA LEU A 7 -7.46 14.07 -2.55
C LEU A 7 -8.22 13.62 -1.32
N SER A 8 -9.51 14.00 -1.23
CA SER A 8 -10.30 13.59 -0.08
C SER A 8 -10.69 12.12 -0.15
N LYS A 9 -10.50 11.48 -1.30
CA LYS A 9 -10.84 10.07 -1.45
C LYS A 9 -9.65 9.15 -1.19
N MET A 10 -8.51 9.69 -0.86
CA MET A 10 -7.34 8.90 -0.55
C MET A 10 -6.89 9.18 0.86
N LYS A 11 -6.49 8.12 1.55
CA LYS A 11 -6.03 8.23 2.93
C LYS A 11 -4.71 7.52 3.05
N GLU A 12 -3.71 8.18 3.59
CA GLU A 12 -2.41 7.55 3.80
C GLU A 12 -2.54 6.46 4.85
N ILE A 13 -2.14 5.25 4.51
CA ILE A 13 -2.27 4.11 5.39
C ILE A 13 -0.93 3.49 5.74
N GLY A 14 0.15 3.95 5.14
CA GLY A 14 1.44 3.41 5.46
C GLY A 14 2.51 3.90 4.53
N ALA A 15 3.69 3.35 4.70
CA ALA A 15 4.84 3.69 3.88
C ALA A 15 5.66 2.44 3.60
N VAL A 16 6.31 2.42 2.44
CA VAL A 16 7.18 1.31 2.08
C VAL A 16 8.47 1.42 2.87
N THR A 17 8.78 0.39 3.64
CA THR A 17 10.01 0.34 4.41
C THR A 17 11.07 -0.52 3.74
N HIS A 18 10.63 -1.42 2.85
CA HIS A 18 11.55 -2.32 2.17
C HIS A 18 10.92 -2.79 0.86
N TYR A 19 11.75 -3.11 -0.11
CA TYR A 19 11.24 -3.66 -1.37
C TYR A 19 12.14 -4.80 -1.82
N PHE A 20 11.54 -5.96 -2.03
CA PHE A 20 12.25 -7.14 -2.52
C PHE A 20 11.98 -7.30 -4.01
N SER A 21 12.90 -6.83 -4.82
CA SER A 21 12.69 -6.81 -6.27
C SER A 21 12.57 -8.20 -6.89
N ARG A 22 13.21 -9.19 -6.29
CA ARG A 22 13.16 -10.55 -6.83
C ARG A 22 11.76 -11.14 -6.86
N ILE A 23 10.98 -10.81 -5.86
CA ILE A 23 9.65 -11.38 -5.72
C ILE A 23 8.56 -10.31 -5.85
N SER A 24 8.96 -9.09 -6.14
CA SER A 24 8.05 -7.95 -6.30
C SER A 24 7.16 -7.74 -5.07
N VAL A 25 7.76 -7.85 -3.90
CA VAL A 25 7.03 -7.66 -2.65
C VAL A 25 7.56 -6.42 -1.94
N ALA A 26 6.64 -5.55 -1.55
CA ALA A 26 6.95 -4.37 -0.76
C ALA A 26 6.54 -4.62 0.68
N VAL A 27 7.43 -4.29 1.61
CA VAL A 27 7.08 -4.31 3.02
C VAL A 27 6.57 -2.93 3.37
N ILE A 28 5.35 -2.89 3.88
CA ILE A 28 4.68 -1.64 4.19
C ILE A 28 4.39 -1.61 5.67
N GLU A 29 4.88 -0.56 6.34
CA GLU A 29 4.55 -0.34 7.73
C GLU A 29 3.24 0.44 7.77
N LEU A 30 2.23 -0.13 8.38
CA LEU A 30 0.89 0.44 8.37
C LEU A 30 0.69 1.46 9.48
N THR A 31 0.01 2.55 9.13
CA THR A 31 -0.44 3.55 10.09
C THR A 31 -1.96 3.55 10.18
N ASP A 32 -2.63 2.72 9.38
CA ASP A 32 -4.07 2.56 9.39
C ASP A 32 -4.37 1.16 8.87
N GLU A 33 -5.63 0.75 8.92
CA GLU A 33 -5.95 -0.61 8.51
C GLU A 33 -6.13 -0.75 7.01
N ILE A 34 -5.93 -1.98 6.54
CA ILE A 34 -6.07 -2.33 5.13
C ILE A 34 -6.65 -3.73 5.05
N SER A 35 -7.40 -4.01 3.99
CA SER A 35 -8.01 -5.32 3.77
C SER A 35 -7.83 -5.74 2.33
N VAL A 36 -7.83 -7.04 2.09
CA VAL A 36 -7.88 -7.58 0.74
C VAL A 36 -9.15 -7.07 0.07
N GLY A 37 -9.01 -6.60 -1.17
CA GLY A 37 -10.11 -6.00 -1.90
C GLY A 37 -10.06 -4.48 -1.92
N ASP A 38 -9.31 -3.88 -1.02
CA ASP A 38 -9.12 -2.44 -1.04
C ASP A 38 -8.26 -2.05 -2.24
N LYS A 39 -8.48 -0.85 -2.73
CA LYS A 39 -7.65 -0.30 -3.79
C LYS A 39 -6.67 0.68 -3.16
N ILE A 40 -5.41 0.55 -3.52
CA ILE A 40 -4.37 1.41 -2.97
C ILE A 40 -3.62 2.12 -4.09
N GLN A 41 -3.03 3.24 -3.73
CA GLN A 41 -2.13 3.96 -4.62
C GLN A 41 -0.81 4.16 -3.91
N ILE A 42 0.29 3.86 -4.59
CA ILE A 42 1.63 4.03 -4.05
C ILE A 42 2.27 5.20 -4.76
N MET A 43 2.69 6.18 -3.99
CA MET A 43 3.25 7.42 -4.53
C MET A 43 4.59 7.73 -3.89
N GLY A 44 5.51 8.17 -4.72
CA GLY A 44 6.83 8.60 -4.28
C GLY A 44 7.42 9.51 -5.33
N SER A 45 8.68 9.88 -5.20
CA SER A 45 9.30 10.81 -6.14
C SER A 45 9.35 10.24 -7.55
N THR A 46 9.47 8.93 -7.69
CA THR A 46 9.49 8.28 -9.01
C THR A 46 8.44 7.19 -9.12
N THR A 47 7.56 7.06 -8.14
CA THR A 47 6.57 6.00 -8.06
C THR A 47 5.18 6.61 -8.04
N ASN A 48 4.29 6.13 -8.91
CA ASN A 48 2.91 6.59 -8.92
C ASN A 48 2.07 5.58 -9.68
N PHE A 49 1.41 4.69 -8.95
CA PHE A 49 0.50 3.73 -9.58
C PHE A 49 -0.51 3.25 -8.54
N GLU A 50 -1.59 2.67 -9.03
CA GLU A 50 -2.59 2.09 -8.13
C GLU A 50 -2.83 0.64 -8.49
N GLN A 51 -3.25 -0.12 -7.51
CA GLN A 51 -3.58 -1.53 -7.71
C GLN A 51 -4.53 -1.98 -6.61
N PRO A 52 -5.30 -3.04 -6.87
CA PRO A 52 -6.09 -3.64 -5.79
C PRO A 52 -5.19 -4.51 -4.92
N VAL A 53 -5.58 -4.65 -3.66
CA VAL A 53 -4.90 -5.57 -2.75
C VAL A 53 -5.50 -6.95 -2.98
N LYS A 54 -4.72 -7.84 -3.58
CA LYS A 54 -5.17 -9.21 -3.85
C LYS A 54 -4.73 -10.17 -2.78
N SER A 55 -3.54 -9.95 -2.25
CA SER A 55 -3.03 -10.79 -1.16
C SER A 55 -1.99 -10.01 -0.40
N MET A 56 -1.87 -10.29 0.87
CA MET A 56 -0.84 -9.70 1.71
C MET A 56 -0.48 -10.69 2.79
N GLN A 57 0.71 -10.52 3.37
CA GLN A 57 1.24 -11.45 4.36
C GLN A 57 1.81 -10.70 5.55
N ILE A 58 1.68 -11.29 6.71
CA ILE A 58 2.33 -10.83 7.93
C ILE A 58 3.15 -12.00 8.44
N GLU A 59 4.47 -11.82 8.54
CA GLU A 59 5.38 -12.88 9.01
C GLU A 59 5.19 -14.17 8.23
N HIS A 60 5.12 -14.06 6.91
CA HIS A 60 4.98 -15.19 5.99
C HIS A 60 3.61 -15.88 6.06
N GLU A 61 2.66 -15.32 6.77
CA GLU A 61 1.30 -15.86 6.81
C GLU A 61 0.36 -14.96 6.04
N GLU A 62 -0.42 -15.56 5.15
CA GLU A 62 -1.38 -14.82 4.37
C GLU A 62 -2.53 -14.35 5.25
N VAL A 63 -2.86 -13.06 5.16
CA VAL A 63 -3.93 -12.48 5.95
C VAL A 63 -4.86 -11.69 5.04
N THR A 64 -6.10 -11.50 5.47
CA THR A 64 -7.08 -10.73 4.71
C THR A 64 -7.24 -9.32 5.26
N LYS A 65 -6.71 -9.05 6.45
CA LYS A 65 -6.80 -7.76 7.10
C LYS A 65 -5.54 -7.47 7.89
N ALA A 66 -5.16 -6.21 7.94
CA ALA A 66 -4.05 -5.78 8.78
C ALA A 66 -4.39 -4.41 9.38
N ARG A 67 -3.73 -4.06 10.47
CA ARG A 67 -4.04 -2.85 11.23
C ARG A 67 -2.83 -1.96 11.35
N SER A 68 -3.05 -0.75 11.85
CA SER A 68 -1.94 0.16 12.12
C SER A 68 -0.98 -0.48 13.12
N GLY A 69 0.30 -0.21 12.94
CA GLY A 69 1.34 -0.78 13.78
C GLY A 69 1.87 -2.10 13.27
N GLN A 70 1.24 -2.69 12.26
CA GLN A 70 1.72 -3.94 11.67
C GLN A 70 2.47 -3.66 10.38
N SER A 71 3.39 -4.56 10.05
CA SER A 71 4.11 -4.50 8.77
C SER A 71 3.62 -5.64 7.91
N ILE A 72 3.27 -5.34 6.68
CA ILE A 72 2.78 -6.35 5.75
C ILE A 72 3.70 -6.47 4.55
N GLY A 73 3.74 -7.66 3.96
CA GLY A 73 4.34 -7.88 2.66
C GLY A 73 3.24 -7.89 1.62
N LEU A 74 3.33 -7.00 0.66
CA LEU A 74 2.32 -6.86 -0.38
C LEU A 74 2.98 -7.01 -1.73
N LYS A 75 2.44 -7.92 -2.53
CA LYS A 75 2.94 -8.07 -3.89
C LYS A 75 2.48 -6.88 -4.72
N VAL A 76 3.43 -6.22 -5.37
CA VAL A 76 3.14 -5.03 -6.16
C VAL A 76 3.33 -5.31 -7.64
N THR A 77 2.59 -4.58 -8.46
CA THR A 77 2.64 -4.78 -9.91
C THR A 77 3.75 -3.97 -10.56
N GLU A 78 4.27 -2.99 -9.85
CA GLU A 78 5.34 -2.15 -10.35
C GLU A 78 6.37 -1.94 -9.26
N ARG A 79 7.55 -1.48 -9.67
CA ARG A 79 8.63 -1.25 -8.74
C ARG A 79 8.31 -0.10 -7.78
N VAL A 80 8.63 -0.30 -6.51
CA VAL A 80 8.49 0.75 -5.50
C VAL A 80 9.85 0.97 -4.83
N ARG A 81 9.94 2.03 -4.04
CA ARG A 81 11.16 2.37 -3.33
C ARG A 81 10.87 2.57 -1.86
N GLU A 82 11.88 2.36 -1.03
CA GLU A 82 11.76 2.67 0.40
C GLU A 82 11.44 4.15 0.55
N GLY A 83 10.49 4.45 1.42
CA GLY A 83 10.04 5.81 1.63
C GLY A 83 8.82 6.20 0.83
N ASP A 84 8.43 5.38 -0.14
CA ASP A 84 7.18 5.65 -0.88
C ASP A 84 6.01 5.55 0.07
N ARG A 85 4.97 6.34 -0.19
CA ARG A 85 3.78 6.36 0.65
C ARG A 85 2.67 5.57 0.01
N VAL A 86 1.90 4.89 0.86
CA VAL A 86 0.79 4.06 0.42
C VAL A 86 -0.51 4.71 0.88
N TYR A 87 -1.43 4.89 -0.07
CA TYR A 87 -2.72 5.50 0.19
C TYR A 87 -3.81 4.51 -0.13
N LYS A 88 -4.88 4.53 0.65
CA LYS A 88 -6.06 3.74 0.37
C LYS A 88 -7.09 4.65 -0.31
N ILE A 89 -7.67 4.14 -1.38
CA ILE A 89 -8.70 4.88 -2.10
C ILE A 89 -10.03 4.53 -1.46
N VAL A 90 -10.67 5.55 -0.89
CA VAL A 90 -11.88 5.34 -0.07
C VAL A 90 -13.13 5.94 -0.71
N SER A 91 -13.18 6.05 -1.97
CA SER A 91 -14.34 6.65 -2.64
C SER A 91 -15.59 5.79 -2.54
#